data_29431a9cc72f290098753f7a97ae85e2
#
_entry.id   29431a9cc72f290098753f7a97ae85e2
#
_cell.length_a   1.000
_cell.length_b   1.000
_cell.length_c   1.000
_cell.angle_alpha   90.00
_cell.angle_beta   90.00
_cell.angle_gamma   90.00
#
_symmetry.space_group_name_H-M   'P 1'
#
loop_
_entity.id
_entity.type
_entity.pdbx_description
1 polymer ?
#
loop_
_entity_poly.entity_id
_entity_poly.type
_entity_poly.pdbx_seq_one_letter_code
_entity_poly.pdbx_strand_id
1 'polypeptide(L)'
;MIRFNCDYGEGAHPRILERLSRTNFTQTPGYGEDEFCREAADIIRGLCEAPGVDVHFLTGGTQANLTVFSAALRPHQGVLSAETGHIASHETGAVEATGHKVLALPHKAGKISAAQVDETCRLHFADDAHEHIVMPGAVYISNPTELGTIYTRRELLQLREVCDRRNLVLYLDGARLGYGLAAPGNDLTLPFLASVADAFTIGGTKQGAMFGEAVVIANDALKRDFRYIIKQKGGMLAKGRLLGIQFSELLRDGLYLELSGHAVGLALKLKAALQECGHPLLVDSPTNQQFPILPDALLSGLGGAYTYSYQMRVDETHSAVRFCTSWATRPEDVEHLIEDIRRGSHA
;
A
#
# COMPACT_ATOMS: atom_id res chain seq x y z
N MET A 1 11.19 23.61 8.14
CA MET A 1 9.95 23.20 7.43
C MET A 1 9.69 21.75 7.75
N ILE A 2 8.57 21.45 8.40
CA ILE A 2 8.15 20.11 8.81
C ILE A 2 7.35 19.48 7.67
N ARG A 3 7.62 18.18 7.38
CA ARG A 3 7.06 17.53 6.21
C ARG A 3 5.95 16.54 6.59
N PHE A 4 4.71 16.85 6.17
CA PHE A 4 3.54 15.97 6.27
C PHE A 4 2.97 15.58 4.89
N ASN A 5 3.69 15.86 3.81
CA ASN A 5 3.22 15.60 2.46
C ASN A 5 3.34 14.13 2.04
N CYS A 6 4.23 13.35 2.68
CA CYS A 6 4.43 11.93 2.40
C CYS A 6 4.92 11.17 3.64
N ASP A 7 4.89 9.85 3.59
CA ASP A 7 5.29 8.93 4.66
C ASP A 7 6.58 8.15 4.32
N TYR A 8 7.43 8.73 3.46
CA TYR A 8 8.71 8.16 3.03
C TYR A 8 9.80 9.24 2.89
N GLY A 9 9.75 10.26 3.75
CA GLY A 9 10.72 11.36 3.73
C GLY A 9 12.05 11.04 4.40
N GLU A 10 12.05 10.11 5.35
CA GLU A 10 13.20 9.70 6.15
C GLU A 10 13.87 8.46 5.56
N GLY A 11 15.07 8.13 6.07
CA GLY A 11 15.83 6.94 5.70
C GLY A 11 15.27 5.66 6.34
N ALA A 12 16.16 4.75 6.73
CA ALA A 12 15.77 3.50 7.36
C ALA A 12 15.84 3.56 8.89
N HIS A 13 15.06 2.71 9.56
CA HIS A 13 15.13 2.52 11.00
C HIS A 13 16.57 2.12 11.43
N PRO A 14 17.11 2.65 12.56
CA PRO A 14 18.50 2.43 12.99
C PRO A 14 18.92 0.95 13.05
N ARG A 15 18.07 0.04 13.49
CA ARG A 15 18.35 -1.42 13.51
C ARG A 15 18.74 -1.96 12.13
N ILE A 16 18.11 -1.47 11.07
CA ILE A 16 18.42 -1.86 9.69
C ILE A 16 19.81 -1.38 9.31
N LEU A 17 20.11 -0.09 9.56
CA LEU A 17 21.44 0.49 9.26
C LEU A 17 22.54 -0.21 10.02
N GLU A 18 22.32 -0.51 11.29
CA GLU A 18 23.28 -1.28 12.12
C GLU A 18 23.55 -2.65 11.51
N ARG A 19 22.50 -3.41 11.17
CA ARG A 19 22.67 -4.76 10.60
C ARG A 19 23.34 -4.71 9.22
N LEU A 20 22.98 -3.76 8.37
CA LEU A 20 23.65 -3.54 7.09
C LEU A 20 25.16 -3.29 7.29
N SER A 21 25.51 -2.40 8.23
CA SER A 21 26.91 -2.10 8.56
C SER A 21 27.66 -3.33 9.09
N ARG A 22 27.10 -4.06 10.05
CA ARG A 22 27.69 -5.26 10.66
C ARG A 22 27.95 -6.39 9.67
N THR A 23 27.07 -6.52 8.66
CA THR A 23 27.15 -7.61 7.69
C THR A 23 27.79 -7.19 6.36
N ASN A 24 28.32 -5.95 6.26
CA ASN A 24 28.79 -5.38 5.00
C ASN A 24 29.84 -6.23 4.26
N PHE A 25 30.73 -6.88 5.01
CA PHE A 25 31.79 -7.72 4.43
C PHE A 25 31.44 -9.21 4.34
N THR A 26 30.21 -9.61 4.72
CA THR A 26 29.76 -11.00 4.58
C THR A 26 29.54 -11.30 3.11
N GLN A 27 30.22 -12.34 2.60
CA GLN A 27 29.98 -12.82 1.23
C GLN A 27 28.77 -13.76 1.21
N THR A 28 27.85 -13.51 0.29
CA THR A 28 26.61 -14.29 0.14
C THR A 28 26.32 -14.60 -1.33
N PRO A 29 25.53 -15.64 -1.64
CA PRO A 29 24.91 -15.76 -2.95
C PRO A 29 24.13 -14.49 -3.31
N GLY A 30 24.04 -14.19 -4.60
CA GLY A 30 23.29 -13.04 -5.09
C GLY A 30 21.83 -13.34 -5.37
N TYR A 31 21.12 -12.31 -5.85
CA TYR A 31 19.79 -12.39 -6.45
C TYR A 31 18.70 -12.92 -5.51
N GLY A 32 18.82 -12.65 -4.20
CA GLY A 32 17.84 -13.03 -3.19
C GLY A 32 17.89 -14.49 -2.75
N GLU A 33 18.96 -15.22 -3.11
CA GLU A 33 19.17 -16.63 -2.70
C GLU A 33 20.09 -16.76 -1.46
N ASP A 34 20.33 -15.64 -0.80
CA ASP A 34 21.15 -15.54 0.41
C ASP A 34 20.37 -15.92 1.68
N GLU A 35 21.12 -16.11 2.77
CA GLU A 35 20.58 -16.45 4.08
C GLU A 35 19.71 -15.35 4.68
N PHE A 36 19.97 -14.07 4.40
CA PHE A 36 19.18 -12.95 4.93
C PHE A 36 17.81 -12.88 4.26
N CYS A 37 17.76 -13.13 2.96
CA CYS A 37 16.48 -13.23 2.24
C CYS A 37 15.66 -14.45 2.68
N ARG A 38 16.33 -15.60 2.93
CA ARG A 38 15.66 -16.78 3.49
C ARG A 38 15.10 -16.50 4.88
N GLU A 39 15.90 -15.92 5.77
CA GLU A 39 15.47 -15.54 7.12
C GLU A 39 14.22 -14.64 7.08
N ALA A 40 14.24 -13.59 6.25
CA ALA A 40 13.10 -12.69 6.11
C ALA A 40 11.85 -13.42 5.55
N ALA A 41 12.05 -14.28 4.57
CA ALA A 41 10.94 -15.08 4.00
C ALA A 41 10.35 -16.05 5.03
N ASP A 42 11.19 -16.69 5.86
CA ASP A 42 10.73 -17.61 6.90
C ASP A 42 9.97 -16.87 8.02
N ILE A 43 10.41 -15.66 8.39
CA ILE A 43 9.65 -14.79 9.31
C ILE A 43 8.27 -14.48 8.72
N ILE A 44 8.19 -14.09 7.43
CA ILE A 44 6.91 -13.80 6.77
C ILE A 44 6.01 -15.03 6.72
N ARG A 45 6.55 -16.20 6.37
CA ARG A 45 5.77 -17.46 6.38
C ARG A 45 5.22 -17.78 7.76
N GLY A 46 6.03 -17.55 8.80
CA GLY A 46 5.61 -17.72 10.19
C GLY A 46 4.49 -16.74 10.59
N LEU A 47 4.65 -15.46 10.24
CA LEU A 47 3.65 -14.43 10.53
C LEU A 47 2.33 -14.64 9.77
N CYS A 48 2.40 -15.22 8.58
CA CYS A 48 1.24 -15.60 7.77
C CYS A 48 0.62 -16.94 8.18
N GLU A 49 1.26 -17.71 9.05
CA GLU A 49 0.88 -19.11 9.37
C GLU A 49 0.70 -19.96 8.10
N ALA A 50 1.46 -19.67 7.07
CA ALA A 50 1.32 -20.22 5.73
C ALA A 50 2.70 -20.67 5.19
N PRO A 51 3.19 -21.87 5.56
CA PRO A 51 4.53 -22.33 5.18
C PRO A 51 4.68 -22.56 3.67
N GLY A 52 3.58 -22.69 2.94
CA GLY A 52 3.56 -22.91 1.50
C GLY A 52 3.63 -21.65 0.64
N VAL A 53 3.57 -20.45 1.19
CA VAL A 53 3.65 -19.22 0.37
C VAL A 53 5.06 -18.98 -0.14
N ASP A 54 5.16 -18.45 -1.37
CA ASP A 54 6.40 -17.91 -1.88
C ASP A 54 6.54 -16.45 -1.46
N VAL A 55 7.77 -16.05 -1.10
CA VAL A 55 8.09 -14.68 -0.70
C VAL A 55 9.23 -14.16 -1.57
N HIS A 56 9.00 -13.02 -2.22
CA HIS A 56 9.98 -12.34 -3.07
C HIS A 56 10.12 -10.89 -2.64
N PHE A 57 11.34 -10.36 -2.68
CA PHE A 57 11.61 -8.97 -2.31
C PHE A 57 11.91 -8.15 -3.55
N LEU A 58 11.17 -7.05 -3.73
CA LEU A 58 11.29 -6.11 -4.84
C LEU A 58 11.60 -4.71 -4.32
N THR A 59 12.02 -3.79 -5.19
CA THR A 59 12.54 -2.48 -4.77
C THR A 59 11.45 -1.48 -4.41
N GLY A 60 10.21 -1.67 -4.86
CA GLY A 60 9.12 -0.74 -4.60
C GLY A 60 7.80 -1.23 -5.14
N GLY A 61 6.70 -0.57 -4.75
CA GLY A 61 5.32 -0.95 -5.05
C GLY A 61 5.03 -1.04 -6.55
N THR A 62 5.41 -0.05 -7.33
CA THR A 62 5.20 -0.06 -8.79
C THR A 62 5.87 -1.27 -9.44
N GLN A 63 7.11 -1.62 -9.04
CA GLN A 63 7.76 -2.82 -9.55
C GLN A 63 7.05 -4.09 -9.11
N ALA A 64 6.55 -4.15 -7.88
CA ALA A 64 5.77 -5.28 -7.39
C ALA A 64 4.48 -5.45 -8.21
N ASN A 65 3.72 -4.37 -8.41
CA ASN A 65 2.46 -4.37 -9.13
C ASN A 65 2.63 -4.85 -10.58
N LEU A 66 3.53 -4.23 -11.34
CA LEU A 66 3.76 -4.61 -12.75
C LEU A 66 4.31 -6.04 -12.88
N THR A 67 5.08 -6.53 -11.90
CA THR A 67 5.63 -7.90 -11.91
C THR A 67 4.54 -8.92 -11.65
N VAL A 68 3.68 -8.67 -10.64
CA VAL A 68 2.56 -9.56 -10.31
C VAL A 68 1.59 -9.67 -11.49
N PHE A 69 1.19 -8.54 -12.11
CA PHE A 69 0.26 -8.59 -13.24
C PHE A 69 0.88 -9.20 -14.50
N SER A 70 2.18 -9.03 -14.71
CA SER A 70 2.88 -9.74 -15.80
C SER A 70 2.90 -11.26 -15.61
N ALA A 71 2.83 -11.73 -14.36
CA ALA A 71 2.73 -13.17 -14.05
C ALA A 71 1.29 -13.68 -14.08
N ALA A 72 0.35 -12.85 -13.64
CA ALA A 72 -1.04 -13.23 -13.41
C ALA A 72 -1.90 -13.22 -14.67
N LEU A 73 -1.61 -12.32 -15.61
CA LEU A 73 -2.50 -12.01 -16.72
C LEU A 73 -2.01 -12.58 -18.05
N ARG A 74 -2.95 -13.05 -18.86
CA ARG A 74 -2.72 -13.37 -20.26
C ARG A 74 -2.81 -12.08 -21.11
N PRO A 75 -2.20 -12.04 -22.32
CA PRO A 75 -2.11 -10.82 -23.13
C PRO A 75 -3.42 -10.07 -23.41
N HIS A 76 -4.56 -10.79 -23.44
CA HIS A 76 -5.88 -10.21 -23.69
C HIS A 76 -6.62 -9.80 -22.41
N GLN A 77 -6.00 -9.99 -21.24
CA GLN A 77 -6.61 -9.72 -19.95
C GLN A 77 -6.16 -8.38 -19.37
N GLY A 78 -7.06 -7.78 -18.58
CA GLY A 78 -6.81 -6.57 -17.81
C GLY A 78 -7.13 -6.75 -16.33
N VAL A 79 -6.81 -5.74 -15.54
CA VAL A 79 -7.00 -5.70 -14.09
C VAL A 79 -8.05 -4.68 -13.68
N LEU A 80 -9.06 -5.09 -12.92
CA LEU A 80 -10.05 -4.23 -12.30
C LEU A 80 -9.44 -3.51 -11.10
N SER A 81 -9.60 -2.20 -11.02
CA SER A 81 -9.11 -1.36 -9.93
C SER A 81 -10.07 -0.21 -9.66
N ALA A 82 -10.08 0.33 -8.44
CA ALA A 82 -10.68 1.65 -8.22
C ALA A 82 -9.99 2.69 -9.12
N GLU A 83 -10.72 3.69 -9.61
CA GLU A 83 -10.14 4.81 -10.37
C GLU A 83 -9.08 5.60 -9.58
N THR A 84 -9.17 5.58 -8.24
CA THR A 84 -8.16 6.10 -7.32
C THR A 84 -7.05 5.11 -6.99
N GLY A 85 -7.17 3.85 -7.41
CA GLY A 85 -6.14 2.82 -7.15
C GLY A 85 -4.79 3.23 -7.71
N HIS A 86 -3.71 2.90 -7.00
CA HIS A 86 -2.37 3.39 -7.32
C HIS A 86 -1.96 3.06 -8.76
N ILE A 87 -2.27 1.85 -9.25
CA ILE A 87 -2.00 1.42 -10.63
C ILE A 87 -2.79 2.21 -11.69
N ALA A 88 -3.95 2.77 -11.32
CA ALA A 88 -4.78 3.55 -12.23
C ALA A 88 -4.37 5.03 -12.30
N SER A 89 -3.82 5.58 -11.18
CA SER A 89 -3.69 7.03 -11.01
C SER A 89 -2.25 7.51 -10.74
N HIS A 90 -1.33 6.66 -10.23
CA HIS A 90 -0.04 7.10 -9.72
C HIS A 90 1.18 6.28 -10.21
N GLU A 91 1.03 5.46 -11.25
CA GLU A 91 2.13 4.63 -11.77
C GLU A 91 2.50 4.90 -13.24
N THR A 92 1.99 6.01 -13.80
CA THR A 92 2.37 6.46 -15.15
C THR A 92 2.20 5.38 -16.22
N GLY A 93 1.14 4.54 -16.08
CA GLY A 93 0.89 3.44 -17.02
C GLY A 93 1.87 2.26 -16.91
N ALA A 94 2.41 1.99 -15.71
CA ALA A 94 3.38 0.89 -15.54
C ALA A 94 2.78 -0.49 -15.84
N VAL A 95 1.51 -0.71 -15.48
CA VAL A 95 0.78 -1.94 -15.80
C VAL A 95 0.53 -2.01 -17.31
N GLU A 96 0.10 -0.92 -17.93
CA GLU A 96 -0.12 -0.83 -19.38
C GLU A 96 1.17 -1.08 -20.16
N ALA A 97 2.32 -0.63 -19.66
CA ALA A 97 3.62 -0.89 -20.25
C ALA A 97 4.01 -2.39 -20.25
N THR A 98 3.32 -3.22 -19.48
CA THR A 98 3.46 -4.68 -19.52
C THR A 98 2.54 -5.34 -20.55
N GLY A 99 1.70 -4.57 -21.23
CA GLY A 99 0.74 -5.05 -22.22
C GLY A 99 -0.65 -5.32 -21.67
N HIS A 100 -0.95 -4.92 -20.44
CA HIS A 100 -2.24 -5.14 -19.78
C HIS A 100 -2.95 -3.82 -19.51
N LYS A 101 -4.28 -3.80 -19.66
CA LYS A 101 -5.09 -2.61 -19.43
C LYS A 101 -5.56 -2.58 -17.97
N VAL A 102 -5.48 -1.41 -17.34
CA VAL A 102 -6.20 -1.13 -16.09
C VAL A 102 -7.65 -0.77 -16.43
N LEU A 103 -8.59 -1.52 -15.87
CA LEU A 103 -10.03 -1.35 -16.01
C LEU A 103 -10.52 -0.60 -14.76
N ALA A 104 -10.49 0.73 -14.81
CA ALA A 104 -10.84 1.58 -13.69
C ALA A 104 -12.36 1.56 -13.44
N LEU A 105 -12.75 1.38 -12.17
CA LEU A 105 -14.12 1.37 -11.69
C LEU A 105 -14.36 2.55 -10.74
N PRO A 106 -15.59 3.12 -10.75
CA PRO A 106 -15.99 4.11 -9.75
C PRO A 106 -15.81 3.55 -8.33
N HIS A 107 -15.37 4.39 -7.42
CA HIS A 107 -15.08 3.98 -6.04
C HIS A 107 -16.04 4.61 -5.02
N LYS A 108 -16.15 3.98 -3.85
CA LYS A 108 -16.70 4.62 -2.65
C LYS A 108 -15.60 4.70 -1.59
N ALA A 109 -15.15 5.90 -1.29
CA ALA A 109 -14.04 6.14 -0.36
C ALA A 109 -12.78 5.31 -0.67
N GLY A 110 -12.42 5.21 -1.95
CA GLY A 110 -11.24 4.46 -2.42
C GLY A 110 -11.46 2.96 -2.65
N LYS A 111 -12.61 2.41 -2.29
CA LYS A 111 -12.91 0.98 -2.41
C LYS A 111 -13.78 0.66 -3.61
N ILE A 112 -13.55 -0.51 -4.22
CA ILE A 112 -14.49 -1.19 -5.11
C ILE A 112 -15.16 -2.34 -4.37
N SER A 113 -16.37 -2.67 -4.75
CA SER A 113 -17.15 -3.73 -4.12
C SER A 113 -17.18 -5.00 -4.96
N ALA A 114 -17.43 -6.14 -4.31
CA ALA A 114 -17.67 -7.43 -4.99
C ALA A 114 -18.81 -7.34 -6.02
N ALA A 115 -19.86 -6.59 -5.72
CA ALA A 115 -20.99 -6.40 -6.66
C ALA A 115 -20.57 -5.66 -7.94
N GLN A 116 -19.71 -4.64 -7.85
CA GLN A 116 -19.16 -3.95 -9.04
C GLN A 116 -18.29 -4.89 -9.87
N VAL A 117 -17.44 -5.69 -9.23
CA VAL A 117 -16.60 -6.69 -9.92
C VAL A 117 -17.46 -7.72 -10.64
N ASP A 118 -18.48 -8.28 -9.96
CA ASP A 118 -19.38 -9.28 -10.53
C ASP A 118 -20.17 -8.72 -11.71
N GLU A 119 -20.70 -7.52 -11.56
CA GLU A 119 -21.49 -6.85 -12.62
C GLU A 119 -20.61 -6.52 -13.83
N THR A 120 -19.38 -6.05 -13.63
CA THR A 120 -18.45 -5.79 -14.74
C THR A 120 -18.14 -7.06 -15.54
N CYS A 121 -17.90 -8.18 -14.85
CA CYS A 121 -17.71 -9.46 -15.51
C CYS A 121 -18.99 -9.97 -16.20
N ARG A 122 -20.14 -9.80 -15.55
CA ARG A 122 -21.44 -10.18 -16.14
C ARG A 122 -21.71 -9.42 -17.43
N LEU A 123 -21.50 -8.12 -17.42
CA LEU A 123 -21.70 -7.26 -18.60
C LEU A 123 -20.71 -7.62 -19.71
N HIS A 124 -19.46 -7.87 -19.37
CA HIS A 124 -18.45 -8.31 -20.33
C HIS A 124 -18.90 -9.55 -21.10
N PHE A 125 -19.29 -10.62 -20.39
CA PHE A 125 -19.69 -11.88 -21.02
C PHE A 125 -21.11 -11.89 -21.59
N ALA A 126 -21.94 -10.89 -21.31
CA ALA A 126 -23.25 -10.69 -21.92
C ALA A 126 -23.19 -9.95 -23.26
N ASP A 127 -22.05 -9.37 -23.60
CA ASP A 127 -21.83 -8.69 -24.88
C ASP A 127 -21.43 -9.73 -25.94
N ASP A 128 -22.18 -9.84 -27.02
CA ASP A 128 -21.89 -10.73 -28.13
C ASP A 128 -20.52 -10.46 -28.77
N ALA A 129 -20.00 -9.21 -28.61
CA ALA A 129 -18.71 -8.78 -29.10
C ALA A 129 -17.61 -8.79 -28.02
N HIS A 130 -17.78 -9.48 -26.88
CA HIS A 130 -16.83 -9.47 -25.76
C HIS A 130 -15.38 -9.87 -26.15
N GLU A 131 -15.21 -10.69 -27.17
CA GLU A 131 -13.86 -11.06 -27.67
C GLU A 131 -13.11 -9.89 -28.34
N HIS A 132 -13.79 -8.77 -28.61
CA HIS A 132 -13.19 -7.55 -29.18
C HIS A 132 -12.70 -6.58 -28.10
N ILE A 133 -13.00 -6.84 -26.81
CA ILE A 133 -12.66 -5.98 -25.68
C ILE A 133 -11.80 -6.73 -24.66
N VAL A 134 -11.03 -5.96 -23.87
CA VAL A 134 -10.14 -6.55 -22.86
C VAL A 134 -10.96 -7.30 -21.80
N MET A 135 -10.64 -8.57 -21.59
CA MET A 135 -11.30 -9.45 -20.62
C MET A 135 -10.79 -9.15 -19.20
N PRO A 136 -11.66 -8.98 -18.20
CA PRO A 136 -11.23 -8.96 -16.81
C PRO A 136 -10.48 -10.24 -16.42
N GLY A 137 -9.30 -10.12 -15.81
CA GLY A 137 -8.47 -11.27 -15.41
C GLY A 137 -7.97 -11.17 -13.96
N ALA A 138 -7.97 -9.97 -13.38
CA ALA A 138 -7.58 -9.77 -12.00
C ALA A 138 -8.36 -8.63 -11.35
N VAL A 139 -8.36 -8.62 -10.03
CA VAL A 139 -8.82 -7.53 -9.17
C VAL A 139 -7.63 -7.02 -8.36
N TYR A 140 -7.39 -5.72 -8.44
CA TYR A 140 -6.43 -4.99 -7.62
C TYR A 140 -7.18 -4.17 -6.56
N ILE A 141 -6.73 -4.28 -5.34
CA ILE A 141 -7.14 -3.40 -4.24
C ILE A 141 -5.92 -2.95 -3.45
N SER A 142 -5.93 -1.73 -2.92
CA SER A 142 -4.96 -1.28 -1.92
C SER A 142 -5.55 -1.39 -0.52
N ASN A 143 -4.78 -1.85 0.45
CA ASN A 143 -5.21 -1.84 1.85
C ASN A 143 -4.07 -1.41 2.80
N PRO A 144 -4.18 -0.21 3.40
CA PRO A 144 -5.20 0.84 3.20
C PRO A 144 -5.29 1.36 1.76
N THR A 145 -6.46 1.88 1.39
CA THR A 145 -6.65 2.56 0.12
C THR A 145 -5.85 3.86 0.04
N GLU A 146 -5.75 4.45 -1.13
CA GLU A 146 -5.09 5.76 -1.34
C GLU A 146 -5.76 6.88 -0.54
N LEU A 147 -7.03 6.71 -0.18
CA LEU A 147 -7.79 7.62 0.68
C LEU A 147 -7.73 7.23 2.17
N GLY A 148 -6.87 6.28 2.55
CA GLY A 148 -6.64 5.89 3.93
C GLY A 148 -7.74 5.02 4.54
N THR A 149 -8.75 4.60 3.80
CA THR A 149 -9.77 3.65 4.28
C THR A 149 -9.22 2.22 4.27
N ILE A 150 -9.82 1.34 5.06
CA ILE A 150 -9.42 -0.06 5.15
C ILE A 150 -10.58 -0.98 4.69
N TYR A 151 -10.23 -2.06 4.00
CA TYR A 151 -11.18 -3.13 3.74
C TYR A 151 -11.41 -3.94 5.02
N THR A 152 -12.65 -4.34 5.26
CA THR A 152 -13.01 -5.28 6.32
C THR A 152 -12.84 -6.72 5.87
N ARG A 153 -12.74 -7.64 6.81
CA ARG A 153 -12.72 -9.08 6.56
C ARG A 153 -13.90 -9.52 5.69
N ARG A 154 -15.10 -8.97 5.98
CA ARG A 154 -16.31 -9.27 5.21
C ARG A 154 -16.21 -8.83 3.75
N GLU A 155 -15.71 -7.63 3.50
CA GLU A 155 -15.54 -7.10 2.13
C GLU A 155 -14.53 -7.95 1.34
N LEU A 156 -13.42 -8.37 1.99
CA LEU A 156 -12.43 -9.22 1.33
C LEU A 156 -12.95 -10.63 1.03
N LEU A 157 -13.74 -11.23 1.93
CA LEU A 157 -14.39 -12.52 1.67
C LEU A 157 -15.37 -12.43 0.50
N GLN A 158 -16.14 -11.36 0.41
CA GLN A 158 -17.04 -11.13 -0.73
C GLN A 158 -16.28 -10.95 -2.06
N LEU A 159 -15.16 -10.22 -2.05
CA LEU A 159 -14.28 -10.11 -3.21
C LEU A 159 -13.69 -11.47 -3.61
N ARG A 160 -13.22 -12.26 -2.64
CA ARG A 160 -12.69 -13.59 -2.89
C ARG A 160 -13.73 -14.49 -3.55
N GLU A 161 -14.95 -14.52 -2.99
CA GLU A 161 -16.05 -15.33 -3.55
C GLU A 161 -16.34 -14.97 -5.03
N VAL A 162 -16.38 -13.68 -5.35
CA VAL A 162 -16.58 -13.23 -6.73
C VAL A 162 -15.39 -13.59 -7.61
N CYS A 163 -14.16 -13.39 -7.13
CA CYS A 163 -12.95 -13.75 -7.86
C CYS A 163 -12.93 -15.26 -8.18
N ASP A 164 -13.28 -16.12 -7.22
CA ASP A 164 -13.36 -17.55 -7.43
C ASP A 164 -14.41 -17.90 -8.49
N ARG A 165 -15.61 -17.33 -8.37
CA ARG A 165 -16.71 -17.57 -9.32
C ARG A 165 -16.40 -17.10 -10.74
N ARG A 166 -15.64 -16.00 -10.87
CA ARG A 166 -15.29 -15.37 -12.16
C ARG A 166 -13.89 -15.75 -12.67
N ASN A 167 -13.16 -16.61 -11.94
CA ASN A 167 -11.80 -17.01 -12.25
C ASN A 167 -10.84 -15.79 -12.39
N LEU A 168 -10.91 -14.88 -11.42
CA LEU A 168 -10.07 -13.67 -11.32
C LEU A 168 -9.00 -13.87 -10.26
N VAL A 169 -7.82 -13.33 -10.50
CA VAL A 169 -6.77 -13.20 -9.49
C VAL A 169 -7.11 -12.04 -8.56
N LEU A 170 -7.10 -12.27 -7.24
CA LEU A 170 -7.24 -11.21 -6.22
C LEU A 170 -5.86 -10.80 -5.71
N TYR A 171 -5.44 -9.59 -6.04
CA TYR A 171 -4.18 -9.01 -5.58
C TYR A 171 -4.41 -7.83 -4.65
N LEU A 172 -3.77 -7.86 -3.47
CA LEU A 172 -3.82 -6.80 -2.47
C LEU A 172 -2.48 -6.07 -2.39
N ASP A 173 -2.47 -4.80 -2.79
CA ASP A 173 -1.35 -3.90 -2.59
C ASP A 173 -1.32 -3.43 -1.12
N GLY A 174 -0.29 -3.86 -0.41
CA GLY A 174 -0.04 -3.54 0.99
C GLY A 174 1.09 -2.53 1.19
N ALA A 175 1.28 -1.56 0.27
CA ALA A 175 2.32 -0.52 0.40
C ALA A 175 2.25 0.24 1.74
N ARG A 176 1.08 0.27 2.38
CA ARG A 176 0.84 0.81 3.72
C ARG A 176 0.23 -0.21 4.69
N LEU A 177 0.46 -1.50 4.45
CA LEU A 177 -0.22 -2.58 5.17
C LEU A 177 -0.10 -2.46 6.70
N GLY A 178 1.09 -2.14 7.21
CA GLY A 178 1.29 -1.95 8.64
C GLY A 178 0.36 -0.91 9.25
N TYR A 179 0.18 0.22 8.58
CA TYR A 179 -0.75 1.28 9.06
C TYR A 179 -2.19 0.81 9.04
N GLY A 180 -2.60 -0.02 8.07
CA GLY A 180 -3.90 -0.66 8.05
C GLY A 180 -4.11 -1.65 9.18
N LEU A 181 -3.10 -2.49 9.44
CA LEU A 181 -3.14 -3.48 10.53
C LEU A 181 -3.16 -2.82 11.92
N ALA A 182 -2.52 -1.66 12.08
CA ALA A 182 -2.51 -0.89 13.32
C ALA A 182 -3.71 0.05 13.47
N ALA A 183 -4.55 0.19 12.45
CA ALA A 183 -5.69 1.13 12.47
C ALA A 183 -6.80 0.65 13.41
N PRO A 184 -7.46 1.57 14.15
CA PRO A 184 -8.67 1.24 14.89
C PRO A 184 -9.75 0.66 13.98
N GLY A 185 -10.40 -0.40 14.46
CA GLY A 185 -11.45 -1.09 13.71
C GLY A 185 -10.94 -2.07 12.64
N ASN A 186 -9.63 -2.25 12.52
CA ASN A 186 -9.07 -3.32 11.68
C ASN A 186 -9.46 -4.70 12.22
N ASP A 187 -9.93 -5.57 11.33
CA ASP A 187 -10.27 -6.97 11.61
C ASP A 187 -9.45 -7.97 10.78
N LEU A 188 -8.38 -7.48 10.13
CA LEU A 188 -7.50 -8.27 9.27
C LEU A 188 -6.23 -8.68 10.01
N THR A 189 -5.70 -9.85 9.60
CA THR A 189 -4.41 -10.37 10.06
C THR A 189 -3.62 -10.91 8.86
N LEU A 190 -2.30 -11.06 8.99
CA LEU A 190 -1.47 -11.65 7.92
C LEU A 190 -1.90 -13.08 7.57
N PRO A 191 -2.23 -13.98 8.52
CA PRO A 191 -2.78 -15.30 8.19
C PRO A 191 -4.08 -15.23 7.37
N PHE A 192 -4.97 -14.28 7.71
CA PHE A 192 -6.18 -14.09 6.93
C PHE A 192 -5.89 -13.60 5.51
N LEU A 193 -4.99 -12.63 5.34
CA LEU A 193 -4.59 -12.13 4.01
C LEU A 193 -3.99 -13.25 3.15
N ALA A 194 -3.12 -14.08 3.73
CA ALA A 194 -2.54 -15.24 3.04
C ALA A 194 -3.58 -16.30 2.65
N SER A 195 -4.74 -16.34 3.34
CA SER A 195 -5.83 -17.27 3.02
C SER A 195 -6.82 -16.74 1.98
N VAL A 196 -6.89 -15.40 1.79
CA VAL A 196 -7.93 -14.78 0.96
C VAL A 196 -7.39 -14.20 -0.35
N ALA A 197 -6.16 -13.71 -0.38
CA ALA A 197 -5.53 -13.14 -1.58
C ALA A 197 -4.70 -14.19 -2.33
N ASP A 198 -4.70 -14.12 -3.66
CA ASP A 198 -3.79 -14.92 -4.49
C ASP A 198 -2.35 -14.47 -4.34
N ALA A 199 -2.16 -13.15 -4.20
CA ALA A 199 -0.90 -12.53 -3.82
C ALA A 199 -1.18 -11.22 -3.08
N PHE A 200 -0.25 -10.80 -2.22
CA PHE A 200 -0.30 -9.48 -1.58
C PHE A 200 1.10 -8.97 -1.29
N THR A 201 1.23 -7.67 -1.03
CA THR A 201 2.50 -7.09 -0.60
C THR A 201 2.50 -6.72 0.88
N ILE A 202 3.67 -6.81 1.49
CA ILE A 202 3.99 -6.19 2.78
C ILE A 202 4.96 -5.06 2.47
N GLY A 203 4.47 -3.81 2.57
CA GLY A 203 5.26 -2.62 2.28
C GLY A 203 6.34 -2.38 3.33
N GLY A 204 7.56 -2.11 2.90
CA GLY A 204 8.67 -1.74 3.77
C GLY A 204 9.00 -0.25 3.71
N THR A 205 9.00 0.32 2.52
CA THR A 205 9.45 1.70 2.25
C THR A 205 8.81 2.75 3.15
N LYS A 206 7.53 2.63 3.44
CA LYS A 206 6.77 3.59 4.24
C LYS A 206 6.79 3.27 5.75
N GLN A 207 7.21 2.06 6.13
CA GLN A 207 7.20 1.58 7.52
C GLN A 207 8.59 1.36 8.11
N GLY A 208 9.58 2.13 7.67
CA GLY A 208 10.91 2.14 8.27
C GLY A 208 11.99 1.38 7.51
N ALA A 209 11.70 0.76 6.37
CA ALA A 209 12.74 0.33 5.44
C ALA A 209 13.30 1.52 4.65
N MET A 210 14.51 1.39 4.15
CA MET A 210 15.09 2.35 3.21
C MET A 210 14.36 2.27 1.86
N PHE A 211 13.99 1.07 1.45
CA PHE A 211 13.18 0.76 0.25
C PHE A 211 12.75 -0.70 0.31
N GLY A 212 11.72 -1.06 -0.44
CA GLY A 212 11.36 -2.44 -0.68
C GLY A 212 9.92 -2.80 -0.36
N GLU A 213 9.49 -3.85 -1.04
CA GLU A 213 8.20 -4.53 -0.88
C GLU A 213 8.44 -6.05 -0.83
N ALA A 214 7.82 -6.74 0.11
CA ALA A 214 7.78 -8.19 0.10
C ALA A 214 6.50 -8.64 -0.61
N VAL A 215 6.65 -9.33 -1.73
CA VAL A 215 5.53 -9.96 -2.46
C VAL A 215 5.33 -11.35 -1.91
N VAL A 216 4.14 -11.61 -1.34
CA VAL A 216 3.73 -12.90 -0.81
C VAL A 216 2.76 -13.53 -1.80
N ILE A 217 3.06 -14.73 -2.29
CA ILE A 217 2.24 -15.44 -3.29
C ILE A 217 1.68 -16.70 -2.65
N ALA A 218 0.36 -16.74 -2.50
CA ALA A 218 -0.37 -17.87 -1.96
C ALA A 218 -0.86 -18.84 -3.08
N ASN A 219 -1.24 -18.30 -4.25
CA ASN A 219 -1.73 -19.09 -5.37
C ASN A 219 -0.58 -19.76 -6.13
N ASP A 220 -0.56 -21.09 -6.16
CA ASP A 220 0.49 -21.89 -6.81
C ASP A 220 0.63 -21.61 -8.31
N ALA A 221 -0.46 -21.22 -8.98
CA ALA A 221 -0.42 -20.90 -10.41
C ALA A 221 0.45 -19.66 -10.70
N LEU A 222 0.57 -18.73 -9.75
CA LEU A 222 1.40 -17.53 -9.88
C LEU A 222 2.87 -17.77 -9.53
N LYS A 223 3.20 -18.84 -8.78
CA LYS A 223 4.58 -19.15 -8.37
C LYS A 223 5.44 -19.61 -9.53
N ARG A 224 4.82 -20.31 -10.49
CA ARG A 224 5.53 -20.87 -11.63
C ARG A 224 6.22 -19.75 -12.42
N ASP A 225 7.52 -19.92 -12.65
CA ASP A 225 8.36 -19.02 -13.44
C ASP A 225 8.41 -17.54 -12.94
N PHE A 226 7.88 -17.25 -11.74
CA PHE A 226 7.80 -15.87 -11.21
C PHE A 226 9.18 -15.20 -11.14
N ARG A 227 10.24 -15.94 -10.80
CA ARG A 227 11.61 -15.41 -10.78
C ARG A 227 12.12 -14.95 -12.16
N TYR A 228 11.68 -15.59 -13.26
CA TYR A 228 12.01 -15.11 -14.62
C TYR A 228 11.36 -13.74 -14.88
N ILE A 229 10.13 -13.57 -14.41
CA ILE A 229 9.41 -12.29 -14.58
C ILE A 229 10.06 -11.21 -13.71
N ILE A 230 10.43 -11.50 -12.45
CA ILE A 230 11.22 -10.59 -11.62
C ILE A 230 12.48 -10.13 -12.36
N LYS A 231 13.23 -11.07 -12.96
CA LYS A 231 14.45 -10.75 -13.70
C LYS A 231 14.17 -9.87 -14.91
N GLN A 232 13.14 -10.20 -15.68
CA GLN A 232 12.72 -9.45 -16.86
C GLN A 232 12.32 -8.02 -16.50
N LYS A 233 11.65 -7.82 -15.37
CA LYS A 233 11.21 -6.50 -14.87
C LYS A 233 12.28 -5.75 -14.07
N GLY A 234 13.54 -6.24 -14.05
CA GLY A 234 14.65 -5.58 -13.38
C GLY A 234 14.64 -5.69 -11.85
N GLY A 235 13.74 -6.49 -11.28
CA GLY A 235 13.58 -6.62 -9.81
C GLY A 235 14.59 -7.55 -9.14
N MET A 236 15.39 -8.29 -9.90
CA MET A 236 16.33 -9.25 -9.34
C MET A 236 17.69 -8.58 -9.10
N LEU A 237 17.87 -8.02 -7.90
CA LEU A 237 19.09 -7.31 -7.52
C LEU A 237 20.25 -8.29 -7.29
N ALA A 238 21.43 -7.97 -7.81
CA ALA A 238 22.65 -8.76 -7.56
C ALA A 238 22.98 -8.85 -6.06
N LYS A 239 22.74 -7.78 -5.30
CA LYS A 239 22.86 -7.74 -3.83
C LYS A 239 21.49 -7.78 -3.17
N GLY A 240 20.67 -8.81 -3.46
CA GLY A 240 19.31 -8.98 -2.95
C GLY A 240 19.25 -9.02 -1.42
N ARG A 241 20.32 -9.46 -0.74
CA ARG A 241 20.48 -9.42 0.72
C ARG A 241 20.08 -8.08 1.36
N LEU A 242 20.25 -6.96 0.63
CA LEU A 242 19.88 -5.64 1.15
C LEU A 242 18.38 -5.55 1.45
N LEU A 243 17.54 -6.20 0.67
CA LEU A 243 16.11 -6.30 0.94
C LEU A 243 15.81 -7.28 2.08
N GLY A 244 16.41 -8.48 2.04
CA GLY A 244 16.23 -9.49 3.10
C GLY A 244 16.58 -8.95 4.49
N ILE A 245 17.70 -8.26 4.63
CA ILE A 245 18.12 -7.64 5.91
C ILE A 245 17.07 -6.64 6.40
N GLN A 246 16.54 -5.80 5.54
CA GLN A 246 15.55 -4.80 5.92
C GLN A 246 14.26 -5.44 6.45
N PHE A 247 13.74 -6.43 5.70
CA PHE A 247 12.49 -7.10 6.09
C PHE A 247 12.65 -7.98 7.33
N SER A 248 13.79 -8.67 7.49
CA SER A 248 14.04 -9.46 8.70
C SER A 248 14.11 -8.58 9.96
N GLU A 249 14.71 -7.39 9.87
CA GLU A 249 14.76 -6.46 11.01
C GLU A 249 13.41 -5.80 11.31
N LEU A 250 12.67 -5.41 10.28
CA LEU A 250 11.35 -4.79 10.47
C LEU A 250 10.32 -5.75 11.06
N LEU A 251 10.32 -7.00 10.61
CA LEU A 251 9.28 -7.96 11.00
C LEU A 251 9.62 -8.72 12.29
N ARG A 252 10.87 -8.62 12.76
CA ARG A 252 11.29 -9.22 14.01
C ARG A 252 10.76 -8.43 15.20
N ASP A 253 10.40 -9.15 16.28
CA ASP A 253 10.02 -8.59 17.58
C ASP A 253 8.84 -7.59 17.53
N GLY A 254 8.02 -7.63 16.48
CA GLY A 254 6.84 -6.77 16.36
C GLY A 254 7.14 -5.32 15.94
N LEU A 255 8.39 -4.97 15.61
CA LEU A 255 8.79 -3.60 15.28
C LEU A 255 7.92 -2.98 14.17
N TYR A 256 7.57 -3.75 13.14
CA TYR A 256 6.74 -3.29 12.03
C TYR A 256 5.39 -2.70 12.50
N LEU A 257 4.73 -3.38 13.43
CA LEU A 257 3.44 -2.92 13.98
C LEU A 257 3.63 -1.81 15.01
N GLU A 258 4.72 -1.81 15.77
CA GLU A 258 5.07 -0.73 16.70
C GLU A 258 5.23 0.60 15.94
N LEU A 259 6.06 0.62 14.90
CA LEU A 259 6.29 1.80 14.06
C LEU A 259 5.00 2.26 13.37
N SER A 260 4.19 1.31 12.93
CA SER A 260 2.90 1.62 12.30
C SER A 260 1.90 2.20 13.30
N GLY A 261 1.82 1.65 14.51
CA GLY A 261 0.97 2.15 15.59
C GLY A 261 1.35 3.57 16.02
N HIS A 262 2.66 3.88 16.09
CA HIS A 262 3.16 5.22 16.36
C HIS A 262 2.61 6.23 15.32
N ALA A 263 2.79 5.95 14.04
CA ALA A 263 2.33 6.84 12.97
C ALA A 263 0.81 7.03 12.99
N VAL A 264 0.04 5.92 13.13
CA VAL A 264 -1.43 5.98 13.20
C VAL A 264 -1.89 6.78 14.41
N GLY A 265 -1.28 6.57 15.58
CA GLY A 265 -1.63 7.32 16.79
C GLY A 265 -1.46 8.83 16.62
N LEU A 266 -0.37 9.27 16.00
CA LEU A 266 -0.12 10.68 15.71
C LEU A 266 -1.12 11.25 14.69
N ALA A 267 -1.44 10.50 13.65
CA ALA A 267 -2.43 10.92 12.66
C ALA A 267 -3.84 11.09 13.28
N LEU A 268 -4.23 10.18 14.18
CA LEU A 268 -5.52 10.25 14.86
C LEU A 268 -5.58 11.41 15.86
N LYS A 269 -4.46 11.76 16.50
CA LYS A 269 -4.35 12.96 17.33
C LYS A 269 -4.58 14.23 16.51
N LEU A 270 -3.95 14.32 15.33
CA LEU A 270 -4.17 15.41 14.38
C LEU A 270 -5.64 15.47 13.92
N LYS A 271 -6.22 14.30 13.56
CA LYS A 271 -7.63 14.19 13.15
C LYS A 271 -8.58 14.72 14.21
N ALA A 272 -8.40 14.34 15.47
CA ALA A 272 -9.23 14.82 16.57
C ALA A 272 -9.16 16.36 16.71
N ALA A 273 -7.97 16.94 16.64
CA ALA A 273 -7.80 18.37 16.70
C ALA A 273 -8.45 19.13 15.52
N LEU A 274 -8.37 18.57 14.30
CA LEU A 274 -9.05 19.12 13.13
C LEU A 274 -10.58 19.14 13.32
N GLN A 275 -11.14 18.06 13.86
CA GLN A 275 -12.57 17.94 14.16
C GLN A 275 -13.01 18.88 15.28
N GLU A 276 -12.20 19.03 16.34
CA GLU A 276 -12.44 20.01 17.42
C GLU A 276 -12.47 21.47 16.89
N CYS A 277 -11.66 21.78 15.88
CA CYS A 277 -11.67 23.07 15.20
C CYS A 277 -12.83 23.23 14.18
N GLY A 278 -13.68 22.22 14.03
CA GLY A 278 -14.82 22.27 13.11
C GLY A 278 -14.47 22.00 11.65
N HIS A 279 -13.26 21.55 11.33
CA HIS A 279 -12.86 21.25 9.96
C HIS A 279 -13.42 19.90 9.51
N PRO A 280 -14.20 19.84 8.42
CA PRO A 280 -14.70 18.58 7.87
C PRO A 280 -13.57 17.78 7.23
N LEU A 281 -13.77 16.47 7.14
CA LEU A 281 -12.86 15.56 6.47
C LEU A 281 -13.45 15.14 5.12
N LEU A 282 -12.64 15.10 4.08
CA LEU A 282 -13.01 14.57 2.75
C LEU A 282 -13.36 13.09 2.85
N VAL A 283 -12.65 12.35 3.70
CA VAL A 283 -12.86 10.94 3.99
C VAL A 283 -12.47 10.65 5.44
N ASP A 284 -13.21 9.77 6.07
CA ASP A 284 -12.95 9.32 7.44
C ASP A 284 -11.88 8.20 7.44
N SER A 285 -10.61 8.61 7.47
CA SER A 285 -9.47 7.69 7.48
C SER A 285 -9.10 7.27 8.92
N PRO A 286 -8.98 5.97 9.22
CA PRO A 286 -8.45 5.48 10.48
C PRO A 286 -6.92 5.27 10.48
N THR A 287 -6.21 5.67 9.41
CA THR A 287 -4.80 5.36 9.20
C THR A 287 -3.89 6.59 9.38
N ASN A 288 -2.64 6.46 8.95
CA ASN A 288 -1.61 7.51 9.02
C ASN A 288 -1.85 8.69 8.05
N GLN A 289 -2.86 8.64 7.20
CA GLN A 289 -3.21 9.70 6.25
C GLN A 289 -4.50 10.39 6.67
N GLN A 290 -4.51 11.72 6.79
CA GLN A 290 -5.68 12.51 7.14
C GLN A 290 -5.99 13.51 6.03
N PHE A 291 -7.26 13.67 5.70
CA PHE A 291 -7.73 14.42 4.53
C PHE A 291 -8.69 15.55 4.94
N PRO A 292 -8.23 16.59 5.67
CA PRO A 292 -9.10 17.70 6.03
C PRO A 292 -9.42 18.60 4.83
N ILE A 293 -10.60 19.23 4.91
CA ILE A 293 -11.02 20.33 4.07
C ILE A 293 -10.77 21.60 4.88
N LEU A 294 -9.83 22.44 4.41
CA LEU A 294 -9.36 23.61 5.13
C LEU A 294 -9.57 24.90 4.32
N PRO A 295 -9.82 26.03 5.00
CA PRO A 295 -9.79 27.34 4.34
C PRO A 295 -8.42 27.63 3.69
N ASP A 296 -8.42 28.17 2.48
CA ASP A 296 -7.18 28.52 1.77
C ASP A 296 -6.33 29.55 2.53
N ALA A 297 -6.97 30.43 3.29
CA ALA A 297 -6.27 31.37 4.16
C ALA A 297 -5.46 30.65 5.24
N LEU A 298 -6.04 29.62 5.89
CA LEU A 298 -5.34 28.77 6.86
C LEU A 298 -4.19 28.01 6.19
N LEU A 299 -4.44 27.40 5.02
CA LEU A 299 -3.42 26.67 4.26
C LEU A 299 -2.24 27.58 3.87
N SER A 300 -2.51 28.82 3.47
CA SER A 300 -1.48 29.81 3.16
C SER A 300 -0.63 30.15 4.39
N GLY A 301 -1.25 30.29 5.57
CA GLY A 301 -0.55 30.50 6.85
C GLY A 301 0.34 29.31 7.25
N LEU A 302 -0.13 28.09 7.03
CA LEU A 302 0.63 26.86 7.34
C LEU A 302 1.80 26.62 6.37
N GLY A 303 1.68 27.04 5.09
CA GLY A 303 2.63 26.73 4.02
C GLY A 303 4.06 27.23 4.23
N GLY A 304 4.29 28.19 5.14
CA GLY A 304 5.62 28.66 5.52
C GLY A 304 6.37 27.69 6.45
N ALA A 305 5.67 26.89 7.24
CA ALA A 305 6.23 26.01 8.25
C ALA A 305 6.09 24.53 7.91
N TYR A 306 5.02 24.16 7.19
CA TYR A 306 4.65 22.76 6.91
C TYR A 306 4.48 22.49 5.42
N THR A 307 4.75 21.24 5.01
CA THR A 307 4.35 20.73 3.70
C THR A 307 3.22 19.71 3.85
N TYR A 308 2.26 19.76 2.93
CA TYR A 308 1.14 18.84 2.81
C TYR A 308 0.87 18.56 1.32
N SER A 309 0.08 17.54 1.01
CA SER A 309 -0.30 17.23 -0.38
C SER A 309 -1.68 17.82 -0.68
N TYR A 310 -1.75 18.68 -1.70
CA TYR A 310 -3.03 19.13 -2.24
C TYR A 310 -3.79 17.95 -2.87
N GLN A 311 -5.09 17.86 -2.61
CA GLN A 311 -5.93 16.82 -3.17
C GLN A 311 -6.89 17.38 -4.22
N MET A 312 -7.73 18.30 -3.83
CA MET A 312 -8.70 18.91 -4.73
C MET A 312 -9.25 20.23 -4.18
N ARG A 313 -9.78 21.02 -5.09
CA ARG A 313 -10.63 22.17 -4.76
C ARG A 313 -12.01 21.68 -4.35
N VAL A 314 -12.54 22.19 -3.25
CA VAL A 314 -13.85 21.84 -2.72
C VAL A 314 -14.88 22.92 -3.06
N ASP A 315 -14.53 24.18 -2.80
CA ASP A 315 -15.35 25.36 -3.13
C ASP A 315 -14.46 26.60 -3.41
N GLU A 316 -15.04 27.79 -3.47
CA GLU A 316 -14.30 29.02 -3.80
C GLU A 316 -13.20 29.37 -2.77
N THR A 317 -13.32 28.91 -1.53
CA THR A 317 -12.47 29.29 -0.40
C THR A 317 -11.83 28.10 0.34
N HIS A 318 -12.17 26.85 -0.01
CA HIS A 318 -11.70 25.66 0.67
C HIS A 318 -11.05 24.66 -0.27
N SER A 319 -9.99 24.06 0.19
CA SER A 319 -9.29 22.97 -0.48
C SER A 319 -9.16 21.77 0.45
N ALA A 320 -9.28 20.57 -0.12
CA ALA A 320 -8.91 19.34 0.57
C ALA A 320 -7.40 19.11 0.42
N VAL A 321 -6.74 18.78 1.52
CA VAL A 321 -5.31 18.46 1.57
C VAL A 321 -5.10 17.15 2.31
N ARG A 322 -3.93 16.53 2.13
CA ARG A 322 -3.54 15.34 2.87
C ARG A 322 -2.34 15.64 3.75
N PHE A 323 -2.46 15.32 5.03
CA PHE A 323 -1.35 15.18 5.96
C PHE A 323 -1.04 13.69 6.16
N CYS A 324 0.24 13.33 6.07
CA CYS A 324 0.75 11.99 6.36
C CYS A 324 1.69 12.04 7.56
N THR A 325 1.50 11.15 8.52
CA THR A 325 2.52 10.82 9.51
C THR A 325 3.28 9.58 9.09
N SER A 326 4.51 9.42 9.53
CA SER A 326 5.37 8.29 9.26
C SER A 326 5.87 7.63 10.54
N TRP A 327 6.55 6.52 10.39
CA TRP A 327 7.25 5.83 11.48
C TRP A 327 8.25 6.72 12.24
N ALA A 328 8.76 7.76 11.60
CA ALA A 328 9.77 8.69 12.15
C ALA A 328 9.19 10.07 12.50
N THR A 329 7.90 10.29 12.29
CA THR A 329 7.25 11.57 12.65
C THR A 329 7.37 11.81 14.16
N ARG A 330 7.90 12.97 14.54
CA ARG A 330 8.06 13.33 15.96
C ARG A 330 6.74 13.81 16.53
N PRO A 331 6.38 13.41 17.76
CA PRO A 331 5.16 13.89 18.42
C PRO A 331 5.09 15.42 18.51
N GLU A 332 6.22 16.08 18.76
CA GLU A 332 6.32 17.54 18.88
C GLU A 332 5.94 18.24 17.57
N ASP A 333 6.32 17.67 16.42
CA ASP A 333 5.98 18.24 15.11
C ASP A 333 4.46 18.21 14.85
N VAL A 334 3.77 17.16 15.31
CA VAL A 334 2.31 17.06 15.23
C VAL A 334 1.63 18.02 16.21
N GLU A 335 2.19 18.19 17.41
CA GLU A 335 1.68 19.15 18.41
C GLU A 335 1.78 20.58 17.90
N HIS A 336 2.91 20.97 17.33
CA HIS A 336 3.09 22.28 16.71
C HIS A 336 2.09 22.52 15.57
N LEU A 337 1.89 21.54 14.70
CA LEU A 337 0.89 21.64 13.62
C LEU A 337 -0.53 21.83 14.18
N ILE A 338 -0.89 21.10 15.23
CA ILE A 338 -2.20 21.22 15.90
C ILE A 338 -2.38 22.62 16.51
N GLU A 339 -1.36 23.15 17.19
CA GLU A 339 -1.41 24.50 17.78
C GLU A 339 -1.59 25.58 16.71
N ASP A 340 -0.87 25.46 15.58
CA ASP A 340 -0.98 26.43 14.48
C ASP A 340 -2.34 26.33 13.77
N ILE A 341 -2.89 25.12 13.60
CA ILE A 341 -4.26 24.93 13.09
C ILE A 341 -5.27 25.61 14.02
N ARG A 342 -5.20 25.35 15.33
CA ARG A 342 -6.10 25.96 16.33
C ARG A 342 -6.02 27.49 16.29
N ARG A 343 -4.81 28.05 16.25
CA ARG A 343 -4.58 29.50 16.18
C ARG A 343 -5.18 30.11 14.91
N GLY A 344 -4.94 29.50 13.75
CA GLY A 344 -5.44 29.99 12.47
C GLY A 344 -6.93 29.78 12.25
N SER A 345 -7.56 28.82 12.97
CA SER A 345 -9.02 28.58 12.90
C SER A 345 -9.84 29.60 13.70
N HIS A 346 -9.20 30.34 14.60
CA HIS A 346 -9.84 31.37 15.44
C HIS A 346 -9.50 32.79 14.99
N ALA A 347 -8.66 32.98 13.96
CA ALA A 347 -8.26 34.25 13.39
C ALA A 347 -9.19 34.65 12.22
#